data_a419e91a0e14b4d05719891d5c241418
#
_entry.id   a419e91a0e14b4d05719891d5c241418
#
_cell.length_a   1.000
_cell.length_b   1.000
_cell.length_c   1.000
_cell.angle_alpha   90.00
_cell.angle_beta   90.00
_cell.angle_gamma   90.00
#
_symmetry.space_group_name_H-M   'P 1'
#
loop_
_entity.id
_entity.type
_entity.pdbx_description
1 polymer ?
#
loop_
_entity_poly.entity_id
_entity_poly.type
_entity_poly.pdbx_seq_one_letter_code
_entity_poly.pdbx_strand_id
1 'polypeptide(L)'
;CQVSHKEILTYDEIQRICSCITTLGIKKIKLTGGEPLTRKNCSTLVRMLKELPEIEKVTLTTNGMLLKEQIQELAEAGIDNINISLDTVDKAKFEKITRRKGLFKVLEGLEEALKYPNIGLKINCVPVVEEPENLVAVAKLAKEYPIHVRFIEMMPIG
;
A
#
# COMPACT_ATOMS: atom_id res chain seq x y z
N CYS A 1 -13.41 -7.85 -14.79
CA CYS A 1 -14.03 -9.12 -14.42
C CYS A 1 -14.22 -9.11 -12.91
N GLN A 2 -15.47 -9.24 -12.43
CA GLN A 2 -15.72 -9.54 -11.02
C GLN A 2 -15.60 -11.06 -10.87
N VAL A 3 -14.57 -11.48 -10.13
CA VAL A 3 -14.37 -12.87 -9.77
C VAL A 3 -15.33 -13.23 -8.63
N SER A 4 -15.93 -14.40 -8.67
CA SER A 4 -16.80 -14.90 -7.60
C SER A 4 -16.02 -15.02 -6.29
N HIS A 5 -16.64 -14.73 -5.15
CA HIS A 5 -16.02 -14.92 -3.84
C HIS A 5 -15.49 -16.35 -3.60
N LYS A 6 -16.04 -17.35 -4.29
CA LYS A 6 -15.60 -18.76 -4.23
C LYS A 6 -14.28 -19.01 -4.97
N GLU A 7 -13.87 -18.08 -5.84
CA GLU A 7 -12.64 -18.20 -6.64
C GLU A 7 -11.48 -17.38 -6.06
N ILE A 8 -11.72 -16.69 -4.94
CA ILE A 8 -10.70 -15.91 -4.25
C ILE A 8 -10.11 -16.79 -3.14
N LEU A 9 -8.79 -16.92 -3.12
CA LEU A 9 -8.07 -17.65 -2.07
C LEU A 9 -8.46 -17.15 -0.67
N THR A 10 -8.71 -18.05 0.25
CA THR A 10 -8.87 -17.75 1.67
C THR A 10 -7.53 -17.32 2.28
N TYR A 11 -7.55 -16.71 3.47
CA TYR A 11 -6.31 -16.34 4.15
C TYR A 11 -5.47 -17.57 4.54
N ASP A 12 -6.13 -18.68 4.92
CA ASP A 12 -5.46 -19.94 5.21
C ASP A 12 -4.76 -20.53 3.99
N GLU A 13 -5.40 -20.48 2.82
CA GLU A 13 -4.79 -20.90 1.56
C GLU A 13 -3.60 -20.01 1.19
N ILE A 14 -3.71 -18.69 1.37
CA ILE A 14 -2.60 -17.76 1.13
C ILE A 14 -1.45 -18.06 2.10
N GLN A 15 -1.71 -18.23 3.39
CA GLN A 15 -0.68 -18.58 4.37
C GLN A 15 0.01 -19.90 4.02
N ARG A 16 -0.76 -20.92 3.65
CA ARG A 16 -0.23 -22.22 3.22
C ARG A 16 0.68 -22.10 1.99
N ILE A 17 0.27 -21.33 0.98
CA ILE A 17 1.12 -21.05 -0.19
C ILE A 17 2.40 -20.32 0.26
N CYS A 18 2.28 -19.29 1.09
CA CYS A 18 3.43 -18.56 1.60
C CYS A 18 4.38 -19.47 2.39
N SER A 19 3.86 -20.34 3.23
CA SER A 19 4.67 -21.34 3.95
C SER A 19 5.42 -22.28 2.98
N CYS A 20 4.79 -22.70 1.88
CA CYS A 20 5.49 -23.50 0.89
C CYS A 20 6.62 -22.75 0.19
N ILE A 21 6.41 -21.47 -0.17
CA ILE A 21 7.44 -20.71 -0.90
C ILE A 21 8.60 -20.24 0.00
N THR A 22 8.44 -20.22 1.32
CA THR A 22 9.56 -19.94 2.24
C THR A 22 10.66 -21.00 2.14
N THR A 23 10.31 -22.26 1.84
CA THR A 23 11.29 -23.33 1.59
C THR A 23 12.19 -23.04 0.39
N LEU A 24 11.78 -22.13 -0.51
CA LEU A 24 12.55 -21.65 -1.65
C LEU A 24 13.39 -20.40 -1.32
N GLY A 25 13.45 -20.00 -0.04
CA GLY A 25 14.22 -18.85 0.41
C GLY A 25 13.49 -17.50 0.27
N ILE A 26 12.18 -17.49 0.01
CA ILE A 26 11.37 -16.26 -0.02
C ILE A 26 11.17 -15.76 1.42
N LYS A 27 11.61 -14.52 1.68
CA LYS A 27 11.59 -13.89 3.01
C LYS A 27 10.71 -12.65 3.09
N LYS A 28 10.22 -12.16 1.94
CA LYS A 28 9.44 -10.93 1.86
C LYS A 28 8.16 -11.16 1.09
N ILE A 29 7.04 -10.80 1.70
CA ILE A 29 5.72 -10.86 1.08
C ILE A 29 5.20 -9.43 0.87
N LYS A 30 4.63 -9.20 -0.31
CA LYS A 30 3.92 -7.95 -0.60
C LYS A 30 2.45 -8.23 -0.87
N LEU A 31 1.61 -7.64 -0.05
CA LEU A 31 0.17 -7.61 -0.27
C LEU A 31 -0.17 -6.51 -1.28
N THR A 32 -0.76 -6.89 -2.38
CA THR A 32 -1.18 -5.99 -3.46
C THR A 32 -2.38 -6.63 -4.17
N GLY A 33 -2.87 -6.00 -5.22
CA GLY A 33 -3.98 -6.52 -6.02
C GLY A 33 -4.80 -5.36 -6.52
N GLY A 34 -6.14 -5.40 -6.49
CA GLY A 34 -6.96 -4.23 -6.69
C GLY A 34 -6.69 -3.21 -5.57
N GLU A 35 -7.42 -3.32 -4.48
CA GLU A 35 -7.12 -2.58 -3.25
C GLU A 35 -7.19 -3.56 -2.06
N PRO A 36 -6.06 -3.91 -1.44
CA PRO A 36 -6.04 -4.94 -0.40
C PRO A 36 -6.83 -4.55 0.85
N LEU A 37 -6.91 -3.27 1.19
CA LEU A 37 -7.65 -2.81 2.36
C LEU A 37 -9.19 -2.90 2.20
N THR A 38 -9.70 -3.17 1.01
CA THR A 38 -11.13 -3.47 0.82
C THR A 38 -11.48 -4.89 1.26
N ARG A 39 -10.50 -5.77 1.36
CA ARG A 39 -10.72 -7.11 1.87
C ARG A 39 -10.81 -7.07 3.40
N LYS A 40 -11.93 -7.55 3.94
CA LYS A 40 -12.18 -7.56 5.38
C LYS A 40 -11.03 -8.25 6.14
N ASN A 41 -10.65 -7.67 7.27
CA ASN A 41 -9.64 -8.22 8.16
C ASN A 41 -8.27 -8.46 7.49
N CYS A 42 -7.84 -7.50 6.63
CA CYS A 42 -6.52 -7.57 5.99
C CYS A 42 -5.38 -7.69 7.02
N SER A 43 -5.53 -7.07 8.19
CA SER A 43 -4.63 -7.19 9.34
C SER A 43 -4.44 -8.62 9.82
N THR A 44 -5.50 -9.45 9.76
CA THR A 44 -5.40 -10.89 10.09
C THR A 44 -4.42 -11.61 9.15
N LEU A 45 -4.50 -11.34 7.84
CA LEU A 45 -3.55 -11.93 6.89
C LEU A 45 -2.11 -11.48 7.19
N VAL A 46 -1.90 -10.19 7.52
CA VAL A 46 -0.58 -9.70 7.91
C VAL A 46 -0.04 -10.48 9.10
N ARG A 47 -0.84 -10.66 10.16
CA ARG A 47 -0.46 -11.42 11.36
C ARG A 47 -0.11 -12.86 11.01
N MET A 48 -0.96 -13.56 10.26
CA MET A 48 -0.74 -14.94 9.84
C MET A 48 0.59 -15.09 9.05
N LEU A 49 0.93 -14.11 8.20
CA LEU A 49 2.19 -14.13 7.46
C LEU A 49 3.40 -13.83 8.37
N LYS A 50 3.24 -12.97 9.37
CA LYS A 50 4.30 -12.67 10.35
C LYS A 50 4.55 -13.82 11.34
N GLU A 51 3.61 -14.75 11.48
CA GLU A 51 3.78 -15.98 12.25
C GLU A 51 4.67 -17.02 11.54
N LEU A 52 4.92 -16.87 10.23
CA LEU A 52 5.85 -17.72 9.49
C LEU A 52 7.29 -17.33 9.83
N PRO A 53 8.09 -18.21 10.45
CA PRO A 53 9.40 -17.85 11.01
C PRO A 53 10.41 -17.39 9.95
N GLU A 54 10.27 -17.83 8.71
CA GLU A 54 11.15 -17.46 7.60
C GLU A 54 10.78 -16.10 6.99
N ILE A 55 9.59 -15.57 7.27
CA ILE A 55 9.14 -14.29 6.71
C ILE A 55 9.71 -13.12 7.54
N GLU A 56 10.67 -12.44 6.97
CA GLU A 56 11.31 -11.27 7.57
C GLU A 56 10.46 -10.00 7.42
N LYS A 57 9.78 -9.84 6.27
CA LYS A 57 9.02 -8.62 5.95
C LYS A 57 7.69 -8.89 5.28
N VAL A 58 6.65 -8.26 5.80
CA VAL A 58 5.33 -8.16 5.16
C VAL A 58 5.09 -6.70 4.80
N THR A 59 4.80 -6.44 3.54
CA THR A 59 4.57 -5.10 3.01
C THR A 59 3.22 -4.99 2.31
N LEU A 60 2.67 -3.78 2.25
CA LEU A 60 1.38 -3.50 1.64
C LEU A 60 1.52 -2.40 0.59
N THR A 61 0.78 -2.51 -0.52
CA THR A 61 0.58 -1.40 -1.46
C THR A 61 -0.90 -1.07 -1.52
N THR A 62 -1.26 0.17 -1.25
CA THR A 62 -2.65 0.64 -1.13
C THR A 62 -2.84 1.99 -1.82
N ASN A 63 -4.08 2.29 -2.21
CA ASN A 63 -4.47 3.62 -2.65
C ASN A 63 -4.64 4.61 -1.47
N GLY A 64 -4.52 4.17 -0.23
CA GLY A 64 -4.56 4.97 0.98
C GLY A 64 -5.95 5.39 1.46
N MET A 65 -7.01 5.13 0.71
CA MET A 65 -8.37 5.61 1.02
C MET A 65 -8.95 5.05 2.32
N LEU A 66 -8.51 3.85 2.73
CA LEU A 66 -8.97 3.15 3.94
C LEU A 66 -7.85 3.04 4.99
N LEU A 67 -6.71 3.70 4.75
CA LEU A 67 -5.55 3.52 5.61
C LEU A 67 -5.77 4.05 7.02
N LYS A 68 -6.41 5.22 7.15
CA LYS A 68 -6.70 5.86 8.44
C LYS A 68 -7.46 4.92 9.38
N GLU A 69 -8.46 4.23 8.85
CA GLU A 69 -9.33 3.35 9.65
C GLU A 69 -8.65 2.03 10.03
N GLN A 70 -7.62 1.60 9.28
CA GLN A 70 -7.03 0.26 9.45
C GLN A 70 -5.58 0.26 9.92
N ILE A 71 -4.92 1.41 9.97
CA ILE A 71 -3.48 1.48 10.28
C ILE A 71 -3.13 0.93 11.65
N GLN A 72 -3.98 1.15 12.64
CA GLN A 72 -3.76 0.62 14.00
C GLN A 72 -3.71 -0.90 13.97
N GLU A 73 -4.70 -1.55 13.38
CA GLU A 73 -4.75 -3.02 13.29
C GLU A 73 -3.58 -3.59 12.48
N LEU A 74 -3.17 -2.89 11.41
CA LEU A 74 -2.01 -3.28 10.60
C LEU A 74 -0.71 -3.17 11.41
N ALA A 75 -0.57 -2.13 12.22
CA ALA A 75 0.58 -1.94 13.11
C ALA A 75 0.65 -3.05 14.17
N GLU A 76 -0.48 -3.34 14.83
CA GLU A 76 -0.61 -4.42 15.81
C GLU A 76 -0.36 -5.81 15.18
N ALA A 77 -0.68 -5.99 13.90
CA ALA A 77 -0.39 -7.20 13.14
C ALA A 77 1.08 -7.33 12.73
N GLY A 78 1.88 -6.29 12.88
CA GLY A 78 3.32 -6.29 12.58
C GLY A 78 3.67 -6.00 11.13
N ILE A 79 2.88 -5.16 10.42
CA ILE A 79 3.24 -4.71 9.06
C ILE A 79 4.57 -3.95 9.09
N ASP A 80 5.48 -4.25 8.16
CA ASP A 80 6.80 -3.62 8.14
C ASP A 80 6.84 -2.35 7.27
N ASN A 81 6.15 -2.37 6.12
CA ASN A 81 6.14 -1.22 5.21
C ASN A 81 4.79 -1.05 4.51
N ILE A 82 4.40 0.19 4.30
CA ILE A 82 3.22 0.56 3.51
C ILE A 82 3.65 1.48 2.38
N ASN A 83 3.28 1.09 1.15
CA ASN A 83 3.44 1.93 -0.03
C ASN A 83 2.08 2.51 -0.40
N ILE A 84 1.97 3.83 -0.40
CA ILE A 84 0.75 4.55 -0.76
C ILE A 84 0.90 5.01 -2.21
N SER A 85 -0.05 4.66 -3.07
CA SER A 85 -0.09 5.15 -4.45
C SER A 85 -0.71 6.54 -4.47
N LEU A 86 0.09 7.55 -4.84
CA LEU A 86 -0.33 8.96 -4.86
C LEU A 86 0.40 9.71 -5.98
N ASP A 87 -0.30 9.99 -7.07
CA ASP A 87 0.28 10.60 -8.27
C ASP A 87 0.23 12.14 -8.24
N THR A 88 -0.55 12.72 -7.34
CA THR A 88 -0.68 14.17 -7.18
C THR A 88 -1.22 14.52 -5.79
N VAL A 89 -0.85 15.72 -5.31
CA VAL A 89 -1.44 16.35 -4.11
C VAL A 89 -2.44 17.46 -4.47
N ASP A 90 -2.68 17.69 -5.74
CA ASP A 90 -3.72 18.61 -6.22
C ASP A 90 -5.07 17.87 -6.28
N LYS A 91 -6.09 18.45 -5.65
CA LYS A 91 -7.43 17.84 -5.55
C LYS A 91 -8.08 17.61 -6.91
N ALA A 92 -8.02 18.60 -7.80
CA ALA A 92 -8.70 18.51 -9.10
C ALA A 92 -8.01 17.48 -9.99
N LYS A 93 -6.67 17.43 -9.98
CA LYS A 93 -5.87 16.43 -10.69
C LYS A 93 -6.13 15.04 -10.12
N PHE A 94 -6.16 14.89 -8.80
CA PHE A 94 -6.46 13.62 -8.15
C PHE A 94 -7.83 13.07 -8.60
N GLU A 95 -8.88 13.89 -8.57
CA GLU A 95 -10.22 13.50 -9.01
C GLU A 95 -10.25 13.11 -10.50
N LYS A 96 -9.49 13.81 -11.34
CA LYS A 96 -9.36 13.52 -12.78
C LYS A 96 -8.65 12.18 -13.04
N ILE A 97 -7.52 11.94 -12.35
CA ILE A 97 -6.71 10.72 -12.52
C ILE A 97 -7.43 9.50 -11.97
N THR A 98 -7.89 9.58 -10.72
CA THR A 98 -8.45 8.43 -10.00
C THR A 98 -9.93 8.20 -10.30
N ARG A 99 -10.61 9.19 -10.89
CA ARG A 99 -12.08 9.25 -11.05
C ARG A 99 -12.83 9.13 -9.72
N ARG A 100 -12.19 9.51 -8.62
CA ARG A 100 -12.75 9.42 -7.26
C ARG A 100 -12.42 10.69 -6.49
N LYS A 101 -13.35 11.09 -5.63
CA LYS A 101 -13.11 12.11 -4.60
C LYS A 101 -12.45 11.45 -3.39
N GLY A 102 -11.56 12.16 -2.71
CA GLY A 102 -11.02 11.67 -1.43
C GLY A 102 -9.51 11.80 -1.26
N LEU A 103 -8.85 12.71 -1.97
CA LEU A 103 -7.44 13.03 -1.70
C LEU A 103 -7.19 13.28 -0.20
N PHE A 104 -8.12 14.00 0.47
CA PHE A 104 -8.02 14.28 1.90
C PHE A 104 -7.93 13.01 2.75
N LYS A 105 -8.67 11.93 2.39
CA LYS A 105 -8.61 10.64 3.10
C LYS A 105 -7.24 9.98 2.98
N VAL A 106 -6.62 10.10 1.80
CA VAL A 106 -5.26 9.56 1.57
C VAL A 106 -4.25 10.31 2.42
N LEU A 107 -4.34 11.65 2.46
CA LEU A 107 -3.45 12.47 3.27
C LEU A 107 -3.67 12.23 4.77
N GLU A 108 -4.91 12.18 5.24
CA GLU A 108 -5.22 11.81 6.63
C GLU A 108 -4.71 10.40 6.98
N GLY A 109 -4.82 9.45 6.04
CA GLY A 109 -4.26 8.11 6.21
C GLY A 109 -2.74 8.11 6.33
N LEU A 110 -2.06 8.95 5.54
CA LEU A 110 -0.61 9.15 5.66
C LEU A 110 -0.26 9.76 7.03
N GLU A 111 -0.94 10.83 7.43
CA GLU A 111 -0.69 11.49 8.72
C GLU A 111 -0.93 10.54 9.91
N GLU A 112 -1.98 9.72 9.85
CA GLU A 112 -2.24 8.72 10.89
C GLU A 112 -1.14 7.66 10.91
N ALA A 113 -0.70 7.19 9.73
CA ALA A 113 0.37 6.18 9.64
C ALA A 113 1.72 6.69 10.16
N LEU A 114 2.00 7.99 10.08
CA LEU A 114 3.20 8.60 10.64
C LEU A 114 3.32 8.49 12.17
N LYS A 115 2.22 8.23 12.87
CA LYS A 115 2.23 7.98 14.32
C LYS A 115 2.85 6.64 14.69
N TYR A 116 3.13 5.78 13.70
CA TYR A 116 3.71 4.44 13.88
C TYR A 116 5.14 4.40 13.31
N PRO A 117 6.15 4.86 14.05
CA PRO A 117 7.51 5.04 13.55
C PRO A 117 8.21 3.75 13.12
N ASN A 118 7.70 2.60 13.57
CA ASN A 118 8.23 1.29 13.19
C ASN A 118 7.77 0.84 11.80
N ILE A 119 6.81 1.54 11.19
CA ILE A 119 6.30 1.23 9.86
C ILE A 119 7.01 2.11 8.83
N GLY A 120 7.72 1.49 7.89
CA GLY A 120 8.32 2.23 6.79
C GLY A 120 7.26 2.72 5.80
N LEU A 121 7.13 4.03 5.63
CA LEU A 121 6.16 4.63 4.72
C LEU A 121 6.83 5.07 3.42
N LYS A 122 6.17 4.77 2.29
CA LYS A 122 6.59 5.19 0.96
C LYS A 122 5.42 5.67 0.13
N ILE A 123 5.65 6.69 -0.65
CA ILE A 123 4.73 7.10 -1.72
C ILE A 123 5.28 6.59 -3.04
N ASN A 124 4.44 5.90 -3.80
CA ASN A 124 4.68 5.57 -5.19
C ASN A 124 3.89 6.55 -6.05
N CYS A 125 4.59 7.30 -6.87
CA CYS A 125 4.02 8.27 -7.81
C CYS A 125 4.35 7.83 -9.25
N VAL A 126 3.34 7.58 -10.05
CA VAL A 126 3.48 7.45 -11.50
C VAL A 126 3.25 8.84 -12.10
N PRO A 127 4.18 9.40 -12.86
CA PRO A 127 4.06 10.75 -13.40
C PRO A 127 3.10 10.79 -14.60
N VAL A 128 1.82 10.51 -14.34
CA VAL A 128 0.74 10.63 -15.35
C VAL A 128 0.38 12.07 -15.67
N VAL A 129 0.80 13.01 -14.83
CA VAL A 129 0.73 14.46 -15.05
C VAL A 129 2.15 14.93 -15.35
N GLU A 130 2.42 15.25 -16.60
CA GLU A 130 3.75 15.68 -17.08
C GLU A 130 4.10 17.12 -16.69
N GLU A 131 3.48 17.66 -15.66
CA GLU A 131 3.76 18.99 -15.14
C GLU A 131 4.83 18.91 -14.05
N PRO A 132 6.01 19.53 -14.23
CA PRO A 132 7.10 19.49 -13.25
C PRO A 132 6.67 19.94 -11.85
N GLU A 133 5.78 20.92 -11.76
CA GLU A 133 5.27 21.44 -10.51
C GLU A 133 4.51 20.38 -9.69
N ASN A 134 3.80 19.48 -10.37
CA ASN A 134 3.11 18.38 -9.72
C ASN A 134 4.10 17.39 -9.09
N LEU A 135 5.17 17.04 -9.81
CA LEU A 135 6.20 16.14 -9.31
C LEU A 135 6.94 16.75 -8.13
N VAL A 136 7.26 18.06 -8.21
CA VAL A 136 7.88 18.81 -7.11
C VAL A 136 6.96 18.82 -5.89
N ALA A 137 5.64 19.02 -6.09
CA ALA A 137 4.68 19.03 -4.99
C ALA A 137 4.61 17.66 -4.26
N VAL A 138 4.62 16.55 -5.01
CA VAL A 138 4.67 15.22 -4.41
C VAL A 138 6.04 14.96 -3.74
N ALA A 139 7.14 15.38 -4.37
CA ALA A 139 8.49 15.23 -3.79
C ALA A 139 8.66 15.97 -2.46
N LYS A 140 8.00 17.13 -2.28
CA LYS A 140 8.04 17.91 -1.04
C LYS A 140 7.54 17.12 0.17
N LEU A 141 6.67 16.13 0.00
CA LEU A 141 6.23 15.28 1.09
C LEU A 141 7.40 14.55 1.77
N ALA A 142 8.46 14.17 1.02
CA ALA A 142 9.66 13.58 1.61
C ALA A 142 10.54 14.59 2.36
N LYS A 143 10.32 15.91 2.17
CA LYS A 143 10.97 16.96 2.94
C LYS A 143 10.22 17.25 4.24
N GLU A 144 8.89 17.12 4.20
CA GLU A 144 7.99 17.45 5.32
C GLU A 144 7.83 16.29 6.30
N TYR A 145 7.89 15.05 5.77
CA TYR A 145 7.64 13.83 6.54
C TYR A 145 8.80 12.83 6.40
N PRO A 146 9.05 11.96 7.39
CA PRO A 146 10.06 10.91 7.34
C PRO A 146 9.62 9.74 6.45
N ILE A 147 9.40 10.01 5.18
CA ILE A 147 8.92 9.05 4.18
C ILE A 147 9.81 9.05 2.94
N HIS A 148 9.70 8.00 2.13
CA HIS A 148 10.33 7.96 0.82
C HIS A 148 9.29 8.23 -0.27
N VAL A 149 9.60 9.12 -1.22
CA VAL A 149 8.84 9.29 -2.45
C VAL A 149 9.58 8.61 -3.58
N ARG A 150 8.89 7.75 -4.32
CA ARG A 150 9.42 7.02 -5.46
C ARG A 150 8.62 7.38 -6.70
N PHE A 151 9.28 7.93 -7.70
CA PHE A 151 8.72 8.10 -9.02
C PHE A 151 8.92 6.83 -9.83
N ILE A 152 7.84 6.32 -10.40
CA ILE A 152 7.82 5.07 -11.18
C ILE A 152 7.50 5.44 -12.61
N GLU A 153 8.42 5.13 -13.52
CA GLU A 153 8.23 5.38 -14.94
C GLU A 153 6.97 4.67 -15.45
N MET A 154 6.20 5.39 -16.25
CA MET A 154 5.01 4.83 -16.90
C MET A 154 5.46 3.90 -18.03
N MET A 155 5.15 2.61 -17.87
CA MET A 155 5.47 1.62 -18.90
C MET A 155 4.60 1.87 -20.14
N PRO A 156 5.20 1.96 -21.33
CA PRO A 156 4.45 2.02 -22.58
C PRO A 156 3.81 0.63 -22.83
N ILE A 157 2.57 0.48 -22.42
CA ILE A 157 1.77 -0.69 -22.78
C ILE A 157 1.01 -0.28 -24.04
N GLY A 158 1.49 -0.74 -25.17
CA GLY A 158 0.85 -0.57 -26.48
C GLY A 158 -0.32 -1.51 -26.70
#